data_06dd4181254e78afceeb1e632140d23c
#
_entry.id   06dd4181254e78afceeb1e632140d23c
#
_cell.length_a   1.000
_cell.length_b   1.000
_cell.length_c   1.000
_cell.angle_alpha   90.00
_cell.angle_beta   90.00
_cell.angle_gamma   90.00
#
_symmetry.space_group_name_H-M   'P 1'
#
loop_
_entity.id
_entity.type
_entity.pdbx_description
1 polymer ?
#
loop_
_entity_poly.entity_id
_entity_poly.type
_entity_poly.pdbx_seq_one_letter_code
_entity_poly.pdbx_strand_id
1 'polypeptide(L)'
;MNIEDYREYCLSLGEDIEEKLPFQKFKGGEGVLVFYVMGHMFSFFDCNDFSVISLKCQPERIEDLKAQYECIGNPYNESPKHWIGINPNSAPDDLLKELTRNSFEIVKAKYASKRGQERSKVKSQKSKAQS
;
A
#
# COMPACT_ATOMS: atom_id res chain seq x y z
N MET A 1 -15.43 5.46 6.54
CA MET A 1 -14.84 6.31 5.49
C MET A 1 -15.31 5.81 4.14
N ASN A 2 -15.76 6.70 3.28
CA ASN A 2 -16.21 6.29 1.96
C ASN A 2 -15.04 6.31 0.96
N ILE A 3 -15.33 5.89 -0.28
CA ILE A 3 -14.28 5.80 -1.29
C ILE A 3 -13.61 7.14 -1.54
N GLU A 4 -14.38 8.22 -1.65
CA GLU A 4 -13.80 9.53 -1.93
C GLU A 4 -12.90 10.01 -0.81
N ASP A 5 -13.36 9.84 0.44
CA ASP A 5 -12.54 10.21 1.59
C ASP A 5 -11.26 9.40 1.65
N TYR A 6 -11.36 8.12 1.33
CA TYR A 6 -10.18 7.27 1.35
C TYR A 6 -9.19 7.64 0.26
N ARG A 7 -9.69 7.93 -0.94
CA ARG A 7 -8.83 8.37 -2.04
C ARG A 7 -8.09 9.65 -1.66
N GLU A 8 -8.81 10.61 -1.10
CA GLU A 8 -8.20 11.88 -0.69
C GLU A 8 -7.11 11.64 0.35
N TYR A 9 -7.37 10.73 1.28
CA TYR A 9 -6.37 10.42 2.29
C TYR A 9 -5.12 9.83 1.67
N CYS A 10 -5.26 8.85 0.78
CA CYS A 10 -4.11 8.24 0.12
C CYS A 10 -3.28 9.28 -0.64
N LEU A 11 -3.97 10.15 -1.38
CA LEU A 11 -3.27 11.16 -2.18
C LEU A 11 -2.59 12.21 -1.31
N SER A 12 -3.06 12.39 -0.09
CA SER A 12 -2.47 13.37 0.82
C SER A 12 -1.17 12.90 1.46
N LEU A 13 -0.83 11.61 1.32
CA LEU A 13 0.35 11.06 1.99
C LEU A 13 1.65 11.48 1.34
N GLY A 14 1.63 11.90 0.09
CA GLY A 14 2.84 12.34 -0.60
C GLY A 14 2.49 13.06 -1.89
N GLU A 15 3.48 13.74 -2.46
CA GLU A 15 3.25 14.53 -3.67
C GLU A 15 3.35 13.71 -4.94
N ASP A 16 4.04 12.58 -4.87
CA ASP A 16 4.30 11.76 -6.04
C ASP A 16 3.49 10.47 -6.05
N ILE A 17 2.33 10.47 -5.39
CA ILE A 17 1.46 9.31 -5.38
C ILE A 17 0.64 9.28 -6.66
N GLU A 18 0.56 8.10 -7.29
CA GLU A 18 -0.22 7.91 -8.50
C GLU A 18 -1.37 6.98 -8.21
N GLU A 19 -2.55 7.26 -8.80
CA GLU A 19 -3.67 6.33 -8.73
C GLU A 19 -4.00 5.89 -10.15
N LYS A 20 -4.23 4.59 -10.33
CA LYS A 20 -4.45 4.01 -11.64
C LYS A 20 -5.45 2.87 -11.56
N LEU A 21 -6.05 2.55 -12.70
CA LEU A 21 -6.88 1.36 -12.86
C LEU A 21 -6.13 0.39 -13.78
N PRO A 22 -5.11 -0.28 -13.27
CA PRO A 22 -4.20 -1.02 -14.15
C PRO A 22 -4.78 -2.29 -14.73
N PHE A 23 -5.91 -2.76 -14.19
CA PHE A 23 -6.50 -4.02 -14.62
C PHE A 23 -7.81 -3.84 -15.35
N GLN A 24 -8.02 -2.67 -15.95
CA GLN A 24 -9.26 -2.36 -16.66
C GLN A 24 -9.62 -3.35 -17.74
N LYS A 25 -8.61 -3.92 -18.39
CA LYS A 25 -8.84 -4.82 -19.50
C LYS A 25 -9.04 -6.26 -19.07
N PHE A 26 -8.93 -6.55 -17.79
CA PHE A 26 -9.08 -7.91 -17.29
C PHE A 26 -10.46 -8.08 -16.66
N LYS A 27 -11.13 -9.17 -17.01
CA LYS A 27 -12.43 -9.46 -16.46
C LYS A 27 -12.35 -9.57 -14.95
N GLY A 28 -13.19 -8.84 -14.26
CA GLY A 28 -13.17 -8.82 -12.80
C GLY A 28 -12.23 -7.81 -12.20
N GLY A 29 -11.38 -7.18 -13.01
CA GLY A 29 -10.42 -6.19 -12.52
C GLY A 29 -10.74 -4.77 -12.92
N GLU A 30 -11.87 -4.56 -13.60
CA GLU A 30 -12.19 -3.27 -14.19
C GLU A 30 -12.26 -2.14 -13.16
N GLY A 31 -12.74 -2.44 -11.97
CA GLY A 31 -12.92 -1.43 -10.95
C GLY A 31 -11.82 -1.38 -9.89
N VAL A 32 -10.72 -2.10 -10.10
CA VAL A 32 -9.67 -2.14 -9.09
C VAL A 32 -8.79 -0.90 -9.20
N LEU A 33 -8.89 -0.04 -8.18
CA LEU A 33 -8.12 1.20 -8.11
C LEU A 33 -6.88 0.96 -7.26
N VAL A 34 -5.72 1.35 -7.79
CA VAL A 34 -4.44 1.07 -7.13
C VAL A 34 -3.68 2.37 -6.92
N PHE A 35 -3.09 2.52 -5.72
CA PHE A 35 -2.26 3.67 -5.36
C PHE A 35 -0.80 3.24 -5.31
N TYR A 36 0.04 4.02 -5.96
CA TYR A 36 1.49 3.75 -6.09
C TYR A 36 2.32 4.84 -5.46
N VAL A 37 3.43 4.43 -4.86
CA VAL A 37 4.47 5.35 -4.45
C VAL A 37 5.80 4.76 -4.95
N MET A 38 6.65 5.58 -5.51
CA MET A 38 7.92 5.14 -6.10
C MET A 38 7.70 4.05 -7.16
N GLY A 39 6.56 4.08 -7.85
CA GLY A 39 6.23 3.09 -8.87
C GLY A 39 5.76 1.75 -8.36
N HIS A 40 5.51 1.64 -7.05
CA HIS A 40 5.09 0.37 -6.45
C HIS A 40 3.81 0.56 -5.65
N MET A 41 2.92 -0.42 -5.72
CA MET A 41 1.61 -0.27 -5.08
C MET A 41 1.69 -0.40 -3.57
N PHE A 42 0.92 0.43 -2.87
CA PHE A 42 0.82 0.34 -1.43
C PHE A 42 -0.62 0.18 -0.94
N SER A 43 -1.60 0.40 -1.81
CA SER A 43 -3.01 0.23 -1.43
C SER A 43 -3.82 -0.02 -2.67
N PHE A 44 -4.80 -0.92 -2.58
CA PHE A 44 -5.74 -1.08 -3.68
C PHE A 44 -7.06 -1.64 -3.17
N PHE A 45 -8.11 -1.36 -3.91
CA PHE A 45 -9.44 -1.87 -3.59
C PHE A 45 -10.30 -1.87 -4.85
N ASP A 46 -11.42 -2.61 -4.81
CA ASP A 46 -12.36 -2.65 -5.92
C ASP A 46 -13.43 -1.58 -5.68
N CYS A 47 -13.57 -0.65 -6.61
CA CYS A 47 -14.57 0.41 -6.48
C CYS A 47 -16.00 -0.14 -6.50
N ASN A 48 -16.18 -1.32 -7.07
CA ASN A 48 -17.50 -1.95 -7.13
C ASN A 48 -17.81 -2.79 -5.91
N ASP A 49 -16.82 -3.02 -5.06
CA ASP A 49 -17.01 -3.79 -3.84
C ASP A 49 -16.02 -3.27 -2.79
N PHE A 50 -16.40 -2.17 -2.15
CA PHE A 50 -15.54 -1.51 -1.19
C PHE A 50 -15.66 -2.17 0.18
N SER A 51 -15.31 -3.45 0.24
CA SER A 51 -15.36 -4.22 1.48
C SER A 51 -13.99 -4.70 1.93
N VAL A 52 -12.98 -4.61 1.07
CA VAL A 52 -11.61 -4.98 1.42
C VAL A 52 -10.65 -3.98 0.79
N ILE A 53 -9.85 -3.33 1.63
CA ILE A 53 -8.73 -2.52 1.16
C ILE A 53 -7.47 -3.34 1.48
N SER A 54 -6.65 -3.60 0.46
CA SER A 54 -5.42 -4.37 0.65
C SER A 54 -4.25 -3.43 0.91
N LEU A 55 -3.51 -3.71 1.97
CA LEU A 55 -2.41 -2.86 2.43
C LEU A 55 -1.20 -3.71 2.77
N LYS A 56 -0.02 -3.22 2.41
CA LYS A 56 1.21 -3.89 2.81
C LYS A 56 1.42 -3.74 4.31
N CYS A 57 1.95 -4.77 4.94
CA CYS A 57 2.11 -4.76 6.39
C CYS A 57 3.32 -5.59 6.77
N GLN A 58 3.95 -5.24 7.88
CA GLN A 58 5.07 -6.02 8.39
C GLN A 58 4.58 -7.41 8.78
N PRO A 59 5.27 -8.47 8.33
CA PRO A 59 4.84 -9.83 8.64
C PRO A 59 4.64 -10.08 10.13
N GLU A 60 5.48 -9.49 10.96
CA GLU A 60 5.42 -9.74 12.40
C GLU A 60 4.22 -9.09 13.07
N ARG A 61 3.54 -8.15 12.39
CA ARG A 61 2.34 -7.50 12.94
C ARG A 61 1.04 -8.17 12.52
N ILE A 62 1.09 -8.98 11.46
CA ILE A 62 -0.14 -9.43 10.79
C ILE A 62 -1.02 -10.28 11.70
N GLU A 63 -0.44 -11.26 12.37
CA GLU A 63 -1.25 -12.16 13.20
C GLU A 63 -1.85 -11.42 14.40
N ASP A 64 -1.09 -10.52 15.00
CA ASP A 64 -1.61 -9.73 16.11
C ASP A 64 -2.76 -8.83 15.67
N LEU A 65 -2.62 -8.19 14.51
CA LEU A 65 -3.68 -7.33 13.99
C LEU A 65 -4.95 -8.12 13.70
N LYS A 66 -4.80 -9.30 13.11
CA LYS A 66 -5.95 -10.15 12.84
C LYS A 66 -6.64 -10.61 14.11
N ALA A 67 -5.84 -10.93 15.13
CA ALA A 67 -6.40 -11.37 16.40
C ALA A 67 -7.11 -10.25 17.13
N GLN A 68 -6.61 -9.03 16.99
CA GLN A 68 -7.12 -7.89 17.73
C GLN A 68 -8.33 -7.24 17.06
N TYR A 69 -8.40 -7.24 15.73
CA TYR A 69 -9.44 -6.52 15.00
C TYR A 69 -10.16 -7.43 14.03
N GLU A 70 -11.47 -7.55 14.21
CA GLU A 70 -12.29 -8.36 13.30
C GLU A 70 -12.32 -7.80 11.89
N CYS A 71 -12.10 -6.50 11.75
CA CYS A 71 -12.12 -5.87 10.44
C CYS A 71 -10.87 -6.16 9.62
N ILE A 72 -9.87 -6.86 10.19
CA ILE A 72 -8.63 -7.18 9.50
C ILE A 72 -8.60 -8.66 9.16
N GLY A 73 -8.29 -8.97 7.91
CA GLY A 73 -8.20 -10.33 7.42
C GLY A 73 -7.20 -10.43 6.29
N ASN A 74 -7.41 -11.39 5.41
CA ASN A 74 -6.51 -11.59 4.28
C ASN A 74 -6.72 -10.54 3.21
N PRO A 75 -5.65 -10.21 2.45
CA PRO A 75 -5.77 -9.26 1.35
C PRO A 75 -6.53 -9.89 0.19
N TYR A 76 -6.93 -9.05 -0.76
CA TYR A 76 -7.52 -9.53 -1.99
C TYR A 76 -6.37 -9.83 -2.97
N ASN A 77 -6.25 -11.09 -3.36
CA ASN A 77 -5.34 -11.49 -4.45
C ASN A 77 -3.89 -11.08 -4.25
N GLU A 78 -3.40 -11.14 -3.01
CA GLU A 78 -2.01 -10.85 -2.68
C GLU A 78 -1.54 -11.81 -1.58
N SER A 79 -0.24 -11.84 -1.34
CA SER A 79 0.34 -12.73 -0.36
C SER A 79 -0.07 -12.34 1.06
N PRO A 80 -0.73 -13.23 1.81
CA PRO A 80 -1.13 -12.92 3.18
C PRO A 80 0.06 -12.85 4.15
N LYS A 81 1.26 -13.15 3.71
CA LYS A 81 2.45 -13.01 4.55
C LYS A 81 2.93 -11.56 4.61
N HIS A 82 2.59 -10.76 3.61
CA HIS A 82 3.10 -9.39 3.50
C HIS A 82 2.00 -8.36 3.32
N TRP A 83 0.77 -8.80 3.20
CA TRP A 83 -0.38 -7.92 2.98
C TRP A 83 -1.51 -8.26 3.92
N ILE A 84 -2.31 -7.26 4.26
CA ILE A 84 -3.56 -7.46 5.02
C ILE A 84 -4.71 -6.90 4.22
N GLY A 85 -5.91 -7.38 4.55
CA GLY A 85 -7.14 -6.79 4.07
C GLY A 85 -7.85 -6.13 5.23
N ILE A 86 -8.37 -4.93 5.03
CA ILE A 86 -9.13 -4.26 6.07
C ILE A 86 -10.47 -3.83 5.51
N ASN A 87 -11.54 -4.09 6.26
CA ASN A 87 -12.89 -3.75 5.84
C ASN A 87 -13.18 -2.30 6.23
N PRO A 88 -13.26 -1.40 5.24
CA PRO A 88 -13.44 0.03 5.54
C PRO A 88 -14.79 0.35 6.15
N ASN A 89 -15.77 -0.56 6.00
CA ASN A 89 -17.11 -0.32 6.52
C ASN A 89 -17.21 -0.57 8.01
N SER A 90 -16.30 -1.38 8.57
CA SER A 90 -16.32 -1.70 9.99
C SER A 90 -15.07 -1.23 10.72
N ALA A 91 -14.05 -0.79 10.01
CA ALA A 91 -12.82 -0.33 10.65
C ALA A 91 -12.99 1.10 11.18
N PRO A 92 -12.47 1.39 12.37
CA PRO A 92 -12.38 2.79 12.80
C PRO A 92 -11.51 3.59 11.83
N ASP A 93 -11.88 4.84 11.59
CA ASP A 93 -11.15 5.67 10.63
C ASP A 93 -9.69 5.84 11.04
N ASP A 94 -9.43 5.99 12.33
CA ASP A 94 -8.06 6.16 12.80
C ASP A 94 -7.20 4.93 12.51
N LEU A 95 -7.77 3.75 12.68
CA LEU A 95 -7.05 2.52 12.39
C LEU A 95 -6.78 2.38 10.90
N LEU A 96 -7.78 2.68 10.08
CA LEU A 96 -7.64 2.61 8.64
C LEU A 96 -6.54 3.57 8.17
N LYS A 97 -6.55 4.79 8.69
CA LYS A 97 -5.54 5.77 8.33
C LYS A 97 -4.14 5.35 8.78
N GLU A 98 -4.03 4.83 9.98
CA GLU A 98 -2.72 4.42 10.49
C GLU A 98 -2.14 3.29 9.65
N LEU A 99 -2.96 2.29 9.32
CA LEU A 99 -2.47 1.14 8.56
C LEU A 99 -2.20 1.50 7.09
N THR A 100 -2.95 2.44 6.54
CA THR A 100 -2.69 2.91 5.18
C THR A 100 -1.38 3.68 5.12
N ARG A 101 -1.15 4.57 6.10
CA ARG A 101 0.11 5.29 6.16
C ARG A 101 1.27 4.33 6.38
N ASN A 102 1.09 3.32 7.23
CA ASN A 102 2.11 2.32 7.47
C ASN A 102 2.50 1.61 6.18
N SER A 103 1.50 1.24 5.37
CA SER A 103 1.75 0.60 4.08
C SER A 103 2.53 1.53 3.15
N PHE A 104 2.11 2.79 3.06
CA PHE A 104 2.80 3.79 2.27
C PHE A 104 4.27 3.91 2.69
N GLU A 105 4.53 3.96 3.98
CA GLU A 105 5.89 4.15 4.48
C GLU A 105 6.76 2.92 4.27
N ILE A 106 6.20 1.73 4.39
CA ILE A 106 6.95 0.51 4.10
C ILE A 106 7.45 0.53 2.66
N VAL A 107 6.55 0.82 1.73
CA VAL A 107 6.90 0.79 0.31
C VAL A 107 7.86 1.92 -0.02
N LYS A 108 7.57 3.11 0.47
CA LYS A 108 8.43 4.26 0.20
C LYS A 108 9.84 4.03 0.71
N ALA A 109 9.98 3.54 1.94
CA ALA A 109 11.30 3.33 2.52
C ALA A 109 12.08 2.28 1.75
N LYS A 110 11.41 1.20 1.35
CA LYS A 110 12.08 0.13 0.63
C LYS A 110 12.67 0.61 -0.68
N TYR A 111 11.89 1.34 -1.47
CA TYR A 111 12.31 1.71 -2.81
C TYR A 111 13.10 3.01 -2.86
N ALA A 112 12.91 3.90 -1.90
CA ALA A 112 13.75 5.07 -1.77
C ALA A 112 15.18 4.66 -1.40
N SER A 113 15.31 3.70 -0.50
CA SER A 113 16.62 3.19 -0.10
C SER A 113 17.33 2.54 -1.29
N LYS A 114 16.59 1.76 -2.08
CA LYS A 114 17.17 1.15 -3.27
C LYS A 114 17.65 2.19 -4.27
N ARG A 115 16.84 3.22 -4.51
CA ARG A 115 17.24 4.29 -5.40
C ARG A 115 18.49 4.98 -4.91
N GLY A 116 18.55 5.24 -3.62
CA GLY A 116 19.72 5.88 -3.03
C GLY A 116 20.96 5.03 -3.23
N GLN A 117 20.83 3.73 -3.04
CA GLN A 117 21.97 2.85 -3.25
C GLN A 117 22.42 2.82 -4.70
N GLU A 118 21.49 2.79 -5.62
CA GLU A 118 21.82 2.82 -7.02
C GLU A 118 22.54 4.09 -7.39
N ARG A 119 22.07 5.21 -6.88
CA ARG A 119 22.69 6.48 -7.14
C ARG A 119 24.08 6.54 -6.57
N SER A 120 24.26 6.02 -5.39
CA SER A 120 25.60 5.95 -4.78
C SER A 120 26.53 5.10 -5.61
N LYS A 121 26.09 3.99 -6.10
CA LYS A 121 26.91 3.15 -6.92
C LYS A 121 27.37 3.88 -8.16
N VAL A 122 26.46 4.56 -8.82
CA VAL A 122 26.82 5.32 -10.01
C VAL A 122 27.86 6.36 -9.70
N LYS A 123 27.69 7.07 -8.60
CA LYS A 123 28.66 8.06 -8.23
C LYS A 123 29.97 7.44 -7.87
N SER A 124 29.93 6.33 -7.19
CA SER A 124 31.17 5.82 -6.72
C SER A 124 31.84 4.95 -7.69
N GLN A 125 31.43 4.94 -8.89
CA GLN A 125 32.32 4.44 -9.85
C GLN A 125 33.59 5.09 -9.68
N LYS A 126 33.58 6.17 -9.08
CA LYS A 126 34.74 6.79 -8.74
C LYS A 126 34.99 6.52 -7.36
N SER A 127 34.18 6.34 -6.55
CA SER A 127 34.60 6.15 -5.23
C SER A 127 33.95 5.03 -4.68
N LYS A 128 33.43 4.34 -4.64
CA LYS A 128 32.93 3.42 -3.95
C LYS A 128 32.19 3.46 -3.12
N ALA A 129 31.85 3.40 -2.79
CA ALA A 129 31.30 3.32 -2.05
C ALA A 129 30.42 3.49 -1.42
N GLN A 130 30.14 3.55 -1.12
CA GLN A 130 29.44 3.56 -0.47
C GLN A 130 28.61 3.92 -0.39
N SER A 131 28.24 3.90 -0.32
CA SER A 131 27.36 4.15 -0.28
C SER A 131 26.63 4.35 0.01
#